data_06d9c988ac9c2b83ccaaa88c55bce964
#
_entry.id   06d9c988ac9c2b83ccaaa88c55bce964
#
_cell.length_a   1.000
_cell.length_b   1.000
_cell.length_c   1.000
_cell.angle_alpha   90.00
_cell.angle_beta   90.00
_cell.angle_gamma   90.00
#
_symmetry.space_group_name_H-M   'P 1'
#
loop_
_entity.id
_entity.type
_entity.pdbx_description
1 polymer ?
#
loop_
_entity_poly.entity_id
_entity_poly.type
_entity_poly.pdbx_seq_one_letter_code
_entity_poly.pdbx_strand_id
1 'polypeptide(L)'
;MDFHLTKEQLLVRKMYRDFAENEVKPLAAEIDEEERFPMETVEKMAKLGMMGIYFPKQYGGAGADVLSYAMCVEELAKVCGTTAVIVSAHTSLCAAPIFENGTEEQKMKYLPDLCSGKKIGAFGLTEPGAGTDAQGQQTTAVLDESGENYILNGSKCFITNGNVADTFVVIAVTGKTVDKRGRSMKEISAFIVEKDDKGFSQGKHEKKMGIRGSSTCDLIFEDCVIPKDRMLGKKGEGFKIAMQTLDGGRIGIASQALGLGEGAVEEAIKYTKERVQFGKRISQFQNTQFQLAEMHTRMQAAQFLVYSAAMKKQNHEPYSMDAAMAKLFAAEAASDVTRRAVQLFGGYGYTREYPVERMMRDAKITEIYEGTSEVQRMVIASNLGVK
;
A
#
# COMPACT_ATOMS: atom_id res chain seq x y z
N MET A 1 17.44 -19.94 11.41
CA MET A 1 16.40 -18.93 11.10
C MET A 1 15.76 -18.58 12.44
N ASP A 2 15.84 -17.33 12.86
CA ASP A 2 15.18 -16.88 14.10
C ASP A 2 13.85 -16.23 13.71
N PHE A 3 12.75 -16.73 14.24
CA PHE A 3 11.40 -16.22 14.01
C PHE A 3 10.91 -15.31 15.15
N HIS A 4 11.79 -15.02 16.13
CA HIS A 4 11.44 -14.18 17.25
C HIS A 4 11.73 -12.71 16.94
N LEU A 5 10.76 -11.85 17.27
CA LEU A 5 10.97 -10.42 17.25
C LEU A 5 11.94 -10.01 18.37
N THR A 6 12.82 -9.05 18.07
CA THR A 6 13.69 -8.45 19.08
C THR A 6 12.87 -7.67 20.12
N LYS A 7 13.47 -7.36 21.27
CA LYS A 7 12.80 -6.53 22.29
C LYS A 7 12.38 -5.17 21.74
N GLU A 8 13.19 -4.59 20.87
CA GLU A 8 12.95 -3.30 20.23
C GLU A 8 11.75 -3.38 19.27
N GLN A 9 11.71 -4.41 18.42
CA GLN A 9 10.58 -4.69 17.53
C GLN A 9 9.27 -4.95 18.29
N LEU A 10 9.32 -5.66 19.43
CA LEU A 10 8.15 -5.87 20.28
C LEU A 10 7.63 -4.58 20.91
N LEU A 11 8.52 -3.65 21.33
CA LEU A 11 8.16 -2.35 21.85
C LEU A 11 7.52 -1.46 20.79
N VAL A 12 8.12 -1.41 19.60
CA VAL A 12 7.61 -0.65 18.47
C VAL A 12 6.25 -1.20 18.01
N ARG A 13 6.10 -2.52 17.89
CA ARG A 13 4.82 -3.16 17.58
C ARG A 13 3.74 -2.82 18.61
N LYS A 14 4.09 -2.84 19.91
CA LYS A 14 3.16 -2.44 20.96
C LYS A 14 2.72 -0.98 20.81
N MET A 15 3.63 -0.08 20.50
CA MET A 15 3.31 1.34 20.26
C MET A 15 2.31 1.49 19.08
N TYR A 16 2.51 0.77 17.97
CA TYR A 16 1.59 0.80 16.84
C TYR A 16 0.21 0.25 17.19
N ARG A 17 0.17 -0.83 17.95
CA ARG A 17 -1.10 -1.41 18.46
C ARG A 17 -1.83 -0.43 19.37
N ASP A 18 -1.15 0.13 20.37
CA ASP A 18 -1.73 1.09 21.30
C ASP A 18 -2.27 2.31 20.54
N PHE A 19 -1.55 2.80 19.54
CA PHE A 19 -2.02 3.88 18.67
C PHE A 19 -3.25 3.47 17.84
N ALA A 20 -3.23 2.31 17.22
CA ALA A 20 -4.33 1.80 16.42
C ALA A 20 -5.63 1.66 17.26
N GLU A 21 -5.54 1.08 18.45
CA GLU A 21 -6.70 0.89 19.33
C GLU A 21 -7.25 2.21 19.90
N ASN A 22 -6.38 3.16 20.26
CA ASN A 22 -6.81 4.36 20.95
C ASN A 22 -7.13 5.55 20.03
N GLU A 23 -6.45 5.67 18.88
CA GLU A 23 -6.53 6.82 18.01
C GLU A 23 -7.20 6.52 16.66
N VAL A 24 -7.13 5.29 16.17
CA VAL A 24 -7.66 4.90 14.85
C VAL A 24 -9.01 4.20 14.97
N LYS A 25 -9.12 3.19 15.84
CA LYS A 25 -10.33 2.37 16.00
C LYS A 25 -11.60 3.19 16.28
N PRO A 26 -11.57 4.23 17.15
CA PRO A 26 -12.76 5.03 17.44
C PRO A 26 -13.32 5.79 16.22
N LEU A 27 -12.47 6.13 15.26
CA LEU A 27 -12.82 6.89 14.07
C LEU A 27 -13.14 6.02 12.84
N ALA A 28 -12.80 4.73 12.88
CA ALA A 28 -12.81 3.87 11.71
C ALA A 28 -14.19 3.70 11.06
N ALA A 29 -15.27 3.66 11.85
CA ALA A 29 -16.64 3.56 11.33
C ALA A 29 -17.10 4.86 10.67
N GLU A 30 -16.84 6.01 11.30
CA GLU A 30 -17.16 7.34 10.78
C GLU A 30 -16.41 7.62 9.47
N ILE A 31 -15.10 7.35 9.43
CA ILE A 31 -14.25 7.51 8.24
C ILE A 31 -14.81 6.72 7.05
N ASP A 32 -15.27 5.50 7.28
CA ASP A 32 -15.88 4.66 6.24
C ASP A 32 -17.25 5.21 5.81
N GLU A 33 -18.10 5.62 6.76
CA GLU A 33 -19.44 6.11 6.46
C GLU A 33 -19.41 7.44 5.69
N GLU A 34 -18.56 8.38 6.11
CA GLU A 34 -18.44 9.70 5.52
C GLU A 34 -17.51 9.75 4.30
N GLU A 35 -16.82 8.65 4.00
CA GLU A 35 -15.82 8.56 2.92
C GLU A 35 -14.73 9.65 3.05
N ARG A 36 -14.40 10.05 4.29
CA ARG A 36 -13.48 11.15 4.56
C ARG A 36 -12.06 10.69 4.85
N PHE A 37 -11.10 11.48 4.39
CA PHE A 37 -9.68 11.24 4.69
C PHE A 37 -9.37 11.65 6.15
N PRO A 38 -8.71 10.78 6.96
CA PRO A 38 -8.47 11.02 8.38
C PRO A 38 -7.19 11.86 8.61
N MET A 39 -7.20 13.14 8.24
CA MET A 39 -6.01 14.00 8.35
C MET A 39 -5.53 14.12 9.80
N GLU A 40 -6.44 14.22 10.76
CA GLU A 40 -6.14 14.28 12.19
C GLU A 40 -5.37 13.06 12.69
N THR A 41 -5.66 11.87 12.13
CA THR A 41 -4.92 10.64 12.43
C THR A 41 -3.55 10.66 11.78
N VAL A 42 -3.44 11.15 10.53
CA VAL A 42 -2.16 11.28 9.82
C VAL A 42 -1.22 12.23 10.56
N GLU A 43 -1.72 13.37 11.05
CA GLU A 43 -0.93 14.32 11.86
C GLU A 43 -0.39 13.69 13.15
N LYS A 44 -1.18 12.83 13.82
CA LYS A 44 -0.73 12.09 15.00
C LYS A 44 0.30 11.02 14.65
N MET A 45 0.11 10.28 13.54
CA MET A 45 1.08 9.32 13.02
C MET A 45 2.40 9.98 12.66
N ALA A 46 2.36 11.16 12.06
CA ALA A 46 3.53 11.96 11.73
C ALA A 46 4.38 12.30 12.97
N LYS A 47 3.73 12.74 14.06
CA LYS A 47 4.42 13.03 15.33
C LYS A 47 5.10 11.81 15.96
N LEU A 48 4.64 10.61 15.65
CA LEU A 48 5.22 9.34 16.10
C LEU A 48 6.22 8.73 15.10
N GLY A 49 6.55 9.45 14.02
CA GLY A 49 7.50 9.00 13.00
C GLY A 49 6.97 7.88 12.08
N MET A 50 5.65 7.62 12.08
CA MET A 50 5.05 6.55 11.28
C MET A 50 5.04 6.86 9.77
N MET A 51 5.30 8.11 9.36
CA MET A 51 5.38 8.48 7.94
C MET A 51 6.77 8.24 7.34
N GLY A 52 7.80 8.03 8.19
CA GLY A 52 9.19 7.86 7.74
C GLY A 52 9.92 6.70 8.41
N ILE A 53 9.26 5.56 8.68
CA ILE A 53 9.71 4.50 9.60
C ILE A 53 11.13 4.00 9.30
N TYR A 54 11.41 3.51 8.09
CA TYR A 54 12.69 2.88 7.76
C TYR A 54 13.68 3.79 7.03
N PHE A 55 13.32 5.07 6.82
CA PHE A 55 14.26 6.01 6.19
C PHE A 55 15.29 6.51 7.20
N PRO A 56 16.53 6.77 6.74
CA PRO A 56 17.60 7.29 7.59
C PRO A 56 17.25 8.65 8.24
N LYS A 57 17.76 8.86 9.44
CA LYS A 57 17.56 10.09 10.22
C LYS A 57 18.01 11.36 9.49
N GLN A 58 19.05 11.28 8.65
CA GLN A 58 19.53 12.40 7.84
C GLN A 58 18.48 12.96 6.88
N TYR A 59 17.49 12.14 6.49
CA TYR A 59 16.35 12.55 5.67
C TYR A 59 15.07 12.75 6.49
N GLY A 60 15.17 12.86 7.81
CA GLY A 60 14.02 13.04 8.69
C GLY A 60 13.25 11.76 9.04
N GLY A 61 13.75 10.59 8.64
CA GLY A 61 13.14 9.30 8.97
C GLY A 61 13.43 8.85 10.39
N ALA A 62 12.68 7.84 10.86
CA ALA A 62 12.85 7.27 12.20
C ALA A 62 14.10 6.36 12.32
N GLY A 63 14.63 5.86 11.20
CA GLY A 63 15.81 4.97 11.16
C GLY A 63 15.53 3.58 11.71
N ALA A 64 14.26 3.13 11.70
CA ALA A 64 13.86 1.77 12.03
C ALA A 64 14.07 0.82 10.84
N ASP A 65 13.57 -0.41 10.93
CA ASP A 65 13.72 -1.42 9.88
C ASP A 65 12.45 -1.60 9.03
N VAL A 66 12.57 -2.33 7.91
CA VAL A 66 11.44 -2.63 7.01
C VAL A 66 10.40 -3.52 7.69
N LEU A 67 10.81 -4.38 8.63
CA LEU A 67 9.89 -5.19 9.40
C LEU A 67 9.02 -4.32 10.34
N SER A 68 9.59 -3.27 10.94
CA SER A 68 8.84 -2.28 11.73
C SER A 68 7.79 -1.56 10.89
N TYR A 69 8.10 -1.24 9.62
CA TYR A 69 7.11 -0.71 8.69
C TYR A 69 5.98 -1.72 8.41
N ALA A 70 6.32 -2.97 8.13
CA ALA A 70 5.33 -4.02 7.91
C ALA A 70 4.40 -4.19 9.12
N MET A 71 4.96 -4.22 10.34
CA MET A 71 4.19 -4.28 11.60
C MET A 71 3.32 -3.04 11.83
N CYS A 72 3.77 -1.84 11.44
CA CYS A 72 2.94 -0.63 11.51
C CYS A 72 1.69 -0.77 10.65
N VAL A 73 1.85 -1.14 9.38
CA VAL A 73 0.73 -1.33 8.45
C VAL A 73 -0.21 -2.44 8.94
N GLU A 74 0.35 -3.56 9.44
CA GLU A 74 -0.40 -4.68 10.03
C GLU A 74 -1.28 -4.22 11.21
N GLU A 75 -0.69 -3.56 12.22
CA GLU A 75 -1.43 -3.16 13.44
C GLU A 75 -2.49 -2.08 13.14
N LEU A 76 -2.22 -1.15 12.22
CA LEU A 76 -3.23 -0.19 11.75
C LEU A 76 -4.38 -0.90 11.02
N ALA A 77 -4.07 -1.87 10.15
CA ALA A 77 -5.07 -2.58 9.36
C ALA A 77 -6.00 -3.46 10.20
N LYS A 78 -5.57 -3.94 11.36
CA LYS A 78 -6.44 -4.69 12.30
C LYS A 78 -7.70 -3.92 12.67
N VAL A 79 -7.64 -2.61 12.68
CA VAL A 79 -8.78 -1.75 13.05
C VAL A 79 -9.31 -0.91 11.90
N CYS A 80 -8.44 -0.54 10.92
CA CYS A 80 -8.84 0.33 9.80
C CYS A 80 -7.93 0.13 8.57
N GLY A 81 -8.44 -0.54 7.54
CA GLY A 81 -7.74 -0.72 6.27
C GLY A 81 -7.40 0.59 5.55
N THR A 82 -8.25 1.61 5.70
CA THR A 82 -8.02 2.97 5.17
C THR A 82 -6.76 3.60 5.75
N THR A 83 -6.60 3.64 7.07
CA THR A 83 -5.43 4.26 7.71
C THR A 83 -4.14 3.52 7.37
N ALA A 84 -4.22 2.20 7.28
CA ALA A 84 -3.08 1.35 6.89
C ALA A 84 -2.58 1.65 5.47
N VAL A 85 -3.48 1.78 4.48
CA VAL A 85 -3.08 2.04 3.08
C VAL A 85 -2.51 3.44 2.89
N ILE A 86 -2.92 4.43 3.68
CA ILE A 86 -2.34 5.78 3.64
C ILE A 86 -0.83 5.71 3.91
N VAL A 87 -0.42 5.05 4.99
CA VAL A 87 0.99 4.86 5.35
C VAL A 87 1.70 3.99 4.31
N SER A 88 1.06 2.91 3.86
CA SER A 88 1.63 2.00 2.88
C SER A 88 1.98 2.70 1.57
N ALA A 89 1.02 3.38 0.95
CA ALA A 89 1.23 4.05 -0.34
C ALA A 89 2.21 5.22 -0.22
N HIS A 90 2.08 6.05 0.81
CA HIS A 90 3.00 7.15 1.08
C HIS A 90 4.45 6.67 1.17
N THR A 91 4.69 5.65 1.99
CA THR A 91 6.03 5.17 2.32
C THR A 91 6.64 4.37 1.16
N SER A 92 5.93 3.34 0.67
CA SER A 92 6.50 2.39 -0.29
C SER A 92 6.42 2.85 -1.74
N LEU A 93 5.43 3.70 -2.10
CA LEU A 93 5.19 4.07 -3.49
C LEU A 93 5.70 5.48 -3.84
N CYS A 94 5.88 6.38 -2.86
CA CYS A 94 6.40 7.71 -3.13
C CYS A 94 7.76 7.97 -2.46
N ALA A 95 7.86 7.85 -1.15
CA ALA A 95 9.12 8.14 -0.44
C ALA A 95 10.22 7.13 -0.80
N ALA A 96 9.89 5.83 -0.90
CA ALA A 96 10.87 4.79 -1.24
C ALA A 96 11.49 4.95 -2.63
N PRO A 97 10.76 5.11 -3.74
CA PRO A 97 11.41 5.31 -5.04
C PRO A 97 12.27 6.58 -5.09
N ILE A 98 11.91 7.66 -4.39
CA ILE A 98 12.78 8.86 -4.27
C ILE A 98 14.05 8.50 -3.49
N PHE A 99 13.95 7.78 -2.39
CA PHE A 99 15.10 7.33 -1.60
C PHE A 99 16.02 6.39 -2.40
N GLU A 100 15.45 5.44 -3.12
CA GLU A 100 16.20 4.40 -3.83
C GLU A 100 16.81 4.88 -5.15
N ASN A 101 16.20 5.85 -5.84
CA ASN A 101 16.59 6.26 -7.20
C ASN A 101 16.90 7.76 -7.37
N GLY A 102 16.62 8.59 -6.37
CA GLY A 102 16.86 10.04 -6.42
C GLY A 102 18.33 10.40 -6.28
N THR A 103 18.69 11.57 -6.83
CA THR A 103 19.98 12.22 -6.52
C THR A 103 19.99 12.68 -5.04
N GLU A 104 21.16 13.01 -4.51
CA GLU A 104 21.24 13.49 -3.13
C GLU A 104 20.44 14.78 -2.93
N GLU A 105 20.45 15.67 -3.93
CA GLU A 105 19.67 16.92 -3.93
C GLU A 105 18.17 16.62 -3.89
N GLN A 106 17.69 15.65 -4.69
CA GLN A 106 16.29 15.23 -4.68
C GLN A 106 15.91 14.62 -3.32
N LYS A 107 16.74 13.75 -2.74
CA LYS A 107 16.49 13.16 -1.42
C LYS A 107 16.40 14.23 -0.34
N MET A 108 17.35 15.16 -0.30
CA MET A 108 17.36 16.25 0.67
C MET A 108 16.21 17.24 0.48
N LYS A 109 15.72 17.41 -0.75
CA LYS A 109 14.57 18.29 -1.04
C LYS A 109 13.24 17.68 -0.62
N TYR A 110 13.01 16.38 -0.88
CA TYR A 110 11.68 15.78 -0.77
C TYR A 110 11.49 14.91 0.47
N LEU A 111 12.49 14.12 0.87
CA LEU A 111 12.32 13.15 1.95
C LEU A 111 12.06 13.78 3.32
N PRO A 112 12.67 14.89 3.72
CA PRO A 112 12.40 15.47 5.05
C PRO A 112 10.93 15.84 5.26
N ASP A 113 10.27 16.44 4.28
CA ASP A 113 8.87 16.81 4.35
C ASP A 113 7.95 15.56 4.26
N LEU A 114 8.32 14.53 3.49
CA LEU A 114 7.60 13.26 3.42
C LEU A 114 7.76 12.46 4.71
N CYS A 115 8.97 12.26 5.19
CA CYS A 115 9.24 11.47 6.41
C CYS A 115 8.64 12.09 7.67
N SER A 116 8.60 13.42 7.75
CA SER A 116 7.94 14.14 8.85
C SER A 116 6.40 14.16 8.73
N GLY A 117 5.83 13.72 7.61
CA GLY A 117 4.40 13.78 7.36
C GLY A 117 3.85 15.18 7.09
N LYS A 118 4.72 16.18 6.91
CA LYS A 118 4.34 17.54 6.50
C LYS A 118 3.77 17.56 5.09
N LYS A 119 4.29 16.68 4.22
CA LYS A 119 3.77 16.41 2.88
C LYS A 119 3.39 14.94 2.75
N ILE A 120 2.33 14.68 1.99
CA ILE A 120 1.86 13.34 1.67
C ILE A 120 2.32 12.97 0.27
N GLY A 121 2.70 11.70 0.08
CA GLY A 121 3.15 11.16 -1.18
C GLY A 121 2.13 10.26 -1.87
N ALA A 122 2.15 10.26 -3.21
CA ALA A 122 1.37 9.37 -4.06
C ALA A 122 2.17 8.87 -5.27
N PHE A 123 1.64 7.86 -5.98
CA PHE A 123 2.30 7.20 -7.11
C PHE A 123 1.37 7.08 -8.31
N GLY A 124 1.75 7.68 -9.42
CA GLY A 124 0.97 7.72 -10.66
C GLY A 124 1.54 6.76 -11.71
N LEU A 125 1.05 5.50 -11.74
CA LEU A 125 1.40 4.51 -12.76
C LEU A 125 0.21 4.18 -13.65
N THR A 126 -0.90 3.73 -13.04
CA THR A 126 -2.07 3.16 -13.71
C THR A 126 -2.80 4.19 -14.57
N GLU A 127 -3.20 3.78 -15.76
CA GLU A 127 -4.04 4.58 -16.68
C GLU A 127 -5.32 3.81 -17.03
N PRO A 128 -6.38 4.46 -17.54
CA PRO A 128 -7.62 3.79 -17.91
C PRO A 128 -7.43 2.60 -18.86
N GLY A 129 -6.44 2.66 -19.76
CA GLY A 129 -6.08 1.60 -20.70
C GLY A 129 -4.87 0.75 -20.29
N ALA A 130 -4.25 0.99 -19.14
CA ALA A 130 -2.99 0.36 -18.74
C ALA A 130 -2.96 0.07 -17.22
N GLY A 131 -3.66 -0.97 -16.80
CA GLY A 131 -3.61 -1.52 -15.43
C GLY A 131 -2.52 -2.58 -15.33
N THR A 132 -2.89 -3.85 -15.52
CA THR A 132 -1.95 -4.99 -15.53
C THR A 132 -0.91 -4.85 -16.65
N ASP A 133 -1.30 -4.39 -17.83
CA ASP A 133 -0.37 -4.02 -18.92
C ASP A 133 0.20 -2.62 -18.70
N ALA A 134 1.03 -2.46 -17.67
CA ALA A 134 1.62 -1.17 -17.32
C ALA A 134 2.56 -0.59 -18.42
N GLN A 135 3.07 -1.42 -19.33
CA GLN A 135 3.83 -0.95 -20.49
C GLN A 135 2.94 -0.32 -21.56
N GLY A 136 1.64 -0.62 -21.52
CA GLY A 136 0.64 -0.05 -22.42
C GLY A 136 0.36 1.43 -22.21
N GLN A 137 0.88 2.06 -21.13
CA GLN A 137 0.62 3.44 -20.75
C GLN A 137 0.87 4.45 -21.89
N GLN A 138 0.11 5.55 -21.88
CA GLN A 138 0.10 6.55 -22.96
C GLN A 138 0.43 7.97 -22.49
N THR A 139 0.40 8.25 -21.18
CA THR A 139 0.86 9.55 -20.65
C THR A 139 2.27 9.83 -21.12
N THR A 140 2.47 10.97 -21.79
CA THR A 140 3.75 11.37 -22.39
C THR A 140 4.46 12.42 -21.55
N ALA A 141 5.79 12.45 -21.67
CA ALA A 141 6.64 13.52 -21.16
C ALA A 141 7.65 13.89 -22.27
N VAL A 142 7.44 15.04 -22.88
CA VAL A 142 8.25 15.52 -24.02
C VAL A 142 9.11 16.68 -23.56
N LEU A 143 10.41 16.63 -23.87
CA LEU A 143 11.32 17.75 -23.57
C LEU A 143 10.90 18.98 -24.39
N ASP A 144 10.81 20.14 -23.76
CA ASP A 144 10.48 21.40 -24.42
C ASP A 144 11.61 21.90 -25.32
N GLU A 145 11.37 22.96 -26.08
CA GLU A 145 12.35 23.54 -27.03
C GLU A 145 13.58 24.10 -26.29
N SER A 146 13.45 24.51 -25.05
CA SER A 146 14.57 25.02 -24.24
C SER A 146 15.51 23.90 -23.78
N GLY A 147 15.01 22.66 -23.73
CA GLY A 147 15.71 21.52 -23.16
C GLY A 147 15.81 21.51 -21.64
N GLU A 148 15.07 22.39 -20.95
CA GLU A 148 15.10 22.54 -19.49
C GLU A 148 13.89 21.93 -18.79
N ASN A 149 12.76 21.72 -19.51
CA ASN A 149 11.54 21.18 -18.91
C ASN A 149 10.99 20.00 -19.70
N TYR A 150 10.31 19.10 -19.02
CA TYR A 150 9.42 18.11 -19.62
C TYR A 150 7.98 18.59 -19.58
N ILE A 151 7.25 18.45 -20.68
CA ILE A 151 5.83 18.74 -20.78
C ILE A 151 5.08 17.41 -20.69
N LEU A 152 4.34 17.21 -19.61
CA LEU A 152 3.55 16.02 -19.39
C LEU A 152 2.12 16.22 -19.91
N ASN A 153 1.62 15.23 -20.65
CA ASN A 153 0.24 15.19 -21.16
C ASN A 153 -0.35 13.79 -20.99
N GLY A 154 -1.56 13.71 -20.42
CA GLY A 154 -2.28 12.46 -20.18
C GLY A 154 -2.97 12.41 -18.84
N SER A 155 -3.29 11.20 -18.37
CA SER A 155 -3.94 11.02 -17.07
C SER A 155 -3.55 9.70 -16.43
N LYS A 156 -3.56 9.68 -15.09
CA LYS A 156 -3.43 8.47 -14.27
C LYS A 156 -4.71 8.27 -13.49
N CYS A 157 -5.11 7.02 -13.24
CA CYS A 157 -6.35 6.72 -12.52
C CYS A 157 -6.11 5.83 -11.29
N PHE A 158 -7.07 5.87 -10.35
CA PHE A 158 -7.05 5.10 -9.12
C PHE A 158 -5.84 5.40 -8.21
N ILE A 159 -5.44 6.67 -8.12
CA ILE A 159 -4.25 7.07 -7.37
C ILE A 159 -4.58 7.25 -5.90
N THR A 160 -4.05 6.35 -5.06
CA THR A 160 -4.14 6.40 -3.59
C THR A 160 -3.44 7.64 -3.06
N ASN A 161 -4.03 8.29 -2.07
CA ASN A 161 -3.65 9.59 -1.52
C ASN A 161 -3.78 10.76 -2.52
N GLY A 162 -4.29 10.53 -3.74
CA GLY A 162 -4.23 11.48 -4.85
C GLY A 162 -4.76 12.88 -4.54
N ASN A 163 -5.93 13.02 -3.87
CA ASN A 163 -6.49 14.35 -3.58
C ASN A 163 -5.79 15.10 -2.41
N VAL A 164 -4.98 14.42 -1.62
CA VAL A 164 -4.33 15.00 -0.42
C VAL A 164 -2.81 15.04 -0.54
N ALA A 165 -2.25 14.37 -1.55
CA ALA A 165 -0.81 14.34 -1.76
C ALA A 165 -0.27 15.68 -2.26
N ASP A 166 0.96 15.98 -1.84
CA ASP A 166 1.72 17.15 -2.25
C ASP A 166 2.84 16.77 -3.22
N THR A 167 3.31 15.52 -3.16
CA THR A 167 4.42 15.01 -3.97
C THR A 167 3.99 13.70 -4.64
N PHE A 168 4.23 13.60 -5.93
CA PHE A 168 3.85 12.45 -6.74
C PHE A 168 5.06 11.89 -7.46
N VAL A 169 5.23 10.57 -7.46
CA VAL A 169 6.13 9.90 -8.41
C VAL A 169 5.29 9.41 -9.59
N VAL A 170 5.53 9.95 -10.77
CA VAL A 170 4.71 9.71 -11.97
C VAL A 170 5.55 9.04 -13.05
N ILE A 171 5.01 8.00 -13.65
CA ILE A 171 5.64 7.26 -14.73
C ILE A 171 5.05 7.71 -16.06
N ALA A 172 5.91 8.08 -17.03
CA ALA A 172 5.46 8.59 -18.32
C ALA A 172 6.37 8.14 -19.49
N VAL A 173 5.83 8.16 -20.70
CA VAL A 173 6.53 7.81 -21.94
C VAL A 173 7.36 9.01 -22.42
N THR A 174 8.67 8.85 -22.50
CA THR A 174 9.61 9.89 -22.96
C THR A 174 10.07 9.70 -24.40
N GLY A 175 9.67 8.62 -25.06
CA GLY A 175 10.08 8.36 -26.44
C GLY A 175 9.87 6.91 -26.86
N LYS A 176 10.66 6.50 -27.83
CA LYS A 176 10.71 5.13 -28.32
C LYS A 176 12.14 4.62 -28.27
N THR A 177 12.28 3.34 -27.95
CA THR A 177 13.56 2.61 -27.97
C THR A 177 13.37 1.31 -28.74
N VAL A 178 14.45 0.57 -28.96
CA VAL A 178 14.40 -0.76 -29.58
C VAL A 178 14.91 -1.82 -28.63
N ASP A 179 14.23 -2.94 -28.55
CA ASP A 179 14.69 -4.08 -27.76
C ASP A 179 15.85 -4.82 -28.45
N LYS A 180 16.44 -5.80 -27.76
CA LYS A 180 17.53 -6.63 -28.31
C LYS A 180 17.17 -7.41 -29.60
N ARG A 181 15.89 -7.47 -29.94
CA ARG A 181 15.35 -8.13 -31.15
C ARG A 181 14.96 -7.13 -32.23
N GLY A 182 15.29 -5.82 -32.05
CA GLY A 182 14.96 -4.75 -33.01
C GLY A 182 13.49 -4.29 -33.00
N ARG A 183 12.67 -4.71 -32.01
CA ARG A 183 11.26 -4.29 -31.91
C ARG A 183 11.18 -2.93 -31.23
N SER A 184 10.35 -2.04 -31.79
CA SER A 184 10.07 -0.74 -31.18
C SER A 184 9.34 -0.92 -29.85
N MET A 185 9.84 -0.28 -28.80
CA MET A 185 9.27 -0.25 -27.47
C MET A 185 9.13 1.21 -26.99
N LYS A 186 8.22 1.45 -26.07
CA LYS A 186 8.14 2.75 -25.37
C LYS A 186 9.36 2.94 -24.48
N GLU A 187 9.98 4.11 -24.54
CA GLU A 187 10.94 4.57 -23.56
C GLU A 187 10.15 5.24 -22.44
N ILE A 188 10.29 4.73 -21.23
CA ILE A 188 9.48 5.12 -20.08
C ILE A 188 10.40 5.67 -18.99
N SER A 189 10.08 6.84 -18.44
CA SER A 189 10.84 7.51 -17.39
C SER A 189 9.96 7.81 -16.19
N ALA A 190 10.58 8.13 -15.04
CA ALA A 190 9.90 8.49 -13.81
C ALA A 190 10.18 9.97 -13.49
N PHE A 191 9.19 10.66 -12.92
CA PHE A 191 9.25 12.08 -12.60
C PHE A 191 8.71 12.34 -11.21
N ILE A 192 9.28 13.32 -10.51
CA ILE A 192 8.70 13.89 -9.29
C ILE A 192 7.84 15.08 -9.71
N VAL A 193 6.53 14.98 -9.45
CA VAL A 193 5.53 16.03 -9.70
C VAL A 193 5.09 16.61 -8.36
N GLU A 194 4.96 17.93 -8.29
CA GLU A 194 4.43 18.64 -7.13
C GLU A 194 2.99 19.11 -7.43
N LYS A 195 2.13 19.18 -6.42
CA LYS A 195 0.70 19.50 -6.62
C LYS A 195 0.44 20.87 -7.26
N ASP A 196 1.39 21.79 -7.08
CA ASP A 196 1.27 23.16 -7.58
C ASP A 196 1.94 23.35 -8.96
N ASP A 197 2.39 22.27 -9.62
CA ASP A 197 2.97 22.35 -10.96
C ASP A 197 1.93 22.82 -11.97
N LYS A 198 2.33 23.78 -12.80
CA LYS A 198 1.44 24.35 -13.82
C LYS A 198 0.99 23.25 -14.80
N GLY A 199 -0.31 23.12 -15.00
CA GLY A 199 -0.91 22.11 -15.89
C GLY A 199 -1.15 20.77 -15.20
N PHE A 200 -0.93 20.66 -13.88
CA PHE A 200 -1.33 19.50 -13.07
C PHE A 200 -2.63 19.77 -12.35
N SER A 201 -3.52 18.77 -12.31
CA SER A 201 -4.75 18.81 -11.52
C SER A 201 -5.16 17.41 -11.05
N GLN A 202 -6.01 17.37 -10.03
CA GLN A 202 -6.52 16.16 -9.40
C GLN A 202 -8.01 16.01 -9.73
N GLY A 203 -8.41 14.79 -10.09
CA GLY A 203 -9.79 14.45 -10.37
C GLY A 203 -10.66 14.32 -9.13
N LYS A 204 -11.91 13.90 -9.34
CA LYS A 204 -12.87 13.66 -8.26
C LYS A 204 -12.47 12.44 -7.44
N HIS A 205 -12.86 12.45 -6.15
CA HIS A 205 -12.73 11.29 -5.29
C HIS A 205 -13.58 10.12 -5.80
N GLU A 206 -12.97 8.93 -5.89
CA GLU A 206 -13.62 7.70 -6.33
C GLU A 206 -14.49 7.09 -5.23
N LYS A 207 -15.75 6.77 -5.58
CA LYS A 207 -16.64 6.01 -4.70
C LYS A 207 -16.28 4.54 -4.75
N LYS A 208 -15.90 3.96 -3.62
CA LYS A 208 -15.33 2.63 -3.53
C LYS A 208 -16.16 1.68 -2.67
N MET A 209 -16.01 0.38 -2.90
CA MET A 209 -16.60 -0.69 -2.10
C MET A 209 -16.05 -0.70 -0.66
N GLY A 210 -14.72 -0.61 -0.51
CA GLY A 210 -13.98 -0.63 0.75
C GLY A 210 -12.90 0.44 0.77
N ILE A 211 -12.16 0.52 1.89
CA ILE A 211 -11.18 1.59 2.16
C ILE A 211 -11.71 2.97 1.77
N ARG A 212 -12.98 3.22 2.11
CA ARG A 212 -13.75 4.32 1.55
C ARG A 212 -13.19 5.69 1.91
N GLY A 213 -12.60 5.83 3.08
CA GLY A 213 -11.92 7.06 3.51
C GLY A 213 -10.52 7.27 2.91
N SER A 214 -9.98 6.32 2.15
CA SER A 214 -8.75 6.53 1.40
C SER A 214 -9.01 7.45 0.22
N SER A 215 -8.27 8.57 0.15
CA SER A 215 -8.35 9.50 -0.97
C SER A 215 -7.81 8.83 -2.24
N THR A 216 -8.69 8.56 -3.19
CA THR A 216 -8.36 7.92 -4.46
C THR A 216 -8.96 8.74 -5.59
N CYS A 217 -8.15 9.18 -6.55
CA CYS A 217 -8.60 10.00 -7.67
C CYS A 217 -7.74 9.80 -8.92
N ASP A 218 -8.13 10.46 -9.99
CA ASP A 218 -7.30 10.62 -11.18
C ASP A 218 -6.28 11.74 -10.98
N LEU A 219 -5.13 11.63 -11.67
CA LEU A 219 -4.19 12.73 -11.89
C LEU A 219 -4.28 13.14 -13.36
N ILE A 220 -4.41 14.43 -13.63
CA ILE A 220 -4.62 14.99 -14.96
C ILE A 220 -3.45 15.91 -15.29
N PHE A 221 -2.85 15.71 -16.45
CA PHE A 221 -1.72 16.47 -16.95
C PHE A 221 -2.12 17.12 -18.29
N GLU A 222 -2.19 18.45 -18.31
CA GLU A 222 -2.54 19.27 -19.48
C GLU A 222 -1.42 20.31 -19.69
N ASP A 223 -0.48 20.00 -20.57
CA ASP A 223 0.76 20.76 -20.75
C ASP A 223 1.47 21.00 -19.42
N CYS A 224 1.54 19.97 -18.58
CA CYS A 224 2.11 20.07 -17.25
C CYS A 224 3.64 20.19 -17.33
N VAL A 225 4.16 21.31 -16.82
CA VAL A 225 5.57 21.69 -16.92
C VAL A 225 6.37 21.14 -15.72
N ILE A 226 7.30 20.24 -15.99
CA ILE A 226 8.16 19.62 -14.97
C ILE A 226 9.63 19.94 -15.28
N PRO A 227 10.37 20.63 -14.39
CA PRO A 227 11.80 20.85 -14.54
C PRO A 227 12.57 19.53 -14.76
N LYS A 228 13.56 19.57 -15.64
CA LYS A 228 14.36 18.40 -16.05
C LYS A 228 15.06 17.71 -14.86
N ASP A 229 15.46 18.47 -13.87
CA ASP A 229 16.10 17.96 -12.64
C ASP A 229 15.17 17.17 -11.73
N ARG A 230 13.85 17.14 -12.05
CA ARG A 230 12.87 16.29 -11.36
C ARG A 230 12.65 14.92 -12.01
N MET A 231 13.41 14.58 -13.05
CA MET A 231 13.46 13.20 -13.53
C MET A 231 14.08 12.31 -12.43
N LEU A 232 13.40 11.24 -12.07
CA LEU A 232 13.85 10.29 -11.06
C LEU A 232 14.63 9.14 -11.74
N GLY A 233 15.88 8.95 -11.34
CA GLY A 233 16.79 8.02 -12.00
C GLY A 233 17.23 8.53 -13.38
N LYS A 234 17.42 7.61 -14.35
CA LYS A 234 17.84 7.94 -15.69
C LYS A 234 16.68 7.83 -16.68
N LYS A 235 16.77 8.60 -17.77
CA LYS A 235 15.84 8.48 -18.90
C LYS A 235 15.76 7.03 -19.40
N GLY A 236 14.55 6.51 -19.56
CA GLY A 236 14.30 5.14 -19.97
C GLY A 236 14.27 4.11 -18.84
N GLU A 237 14.60 4.46 -17.59
CA GLU A 237 14.57 3.54 -16.45
C GLU A 237 13.25 3.53 -15.69
N GLY A 238 12.26 4.36 -16.08
CA GLY A 238 11.01 4.53 -15.33
C GLY A 238 10.21 3.24 -15.15
N PHE A 239 10.19 2.35 -16.14
CA PHE A 239 9.51 1.06 -16.00
C PHE A 239 10.20 0.15 -14.98
N LYS A 240 11.54 0.14 -14.96
CA LYS A 240 12.32 -0.60 -13.96
C LYS A 240 12.06 -0.05 -12.55
N ILE A 241 12.09 1.27 -12.40
CA ILE A 241 11.77 1.95 -11.15
C ILE A 241 10.37 1.58 -10.68
N ALA A 242 9.36 1.62 -11.58
CA ALA A 242 7.99 1.24 -11.25
C ALA A 242 7.89 -0.21 -10.75
N MET A 243 8.56 -1.16 -11.40
CA MET A 243 8.52 -2.58 -10.97
C MET A 243 9.19 -2.77 -9.60
N GLN A 244 10.33 -2.13 -9.35
CA GLN A 244 11.00 -2.16 -8.05
C GLN A 244 10.13 -1.51 -6.95
N THR A 245 9.49 -0.40 -7.26
CA THR A 245 8.53 0.28 -6.36
C THR A 245 7.39 -0.66 -5.98
N LEU A 246 6.79 -1.35 -6.96
CA LEU A 246 5.71 -2.31 -6.71
C LEU A 246 6.17 -3.53 -5.91
N ASP A 247 7.41 -4.01 -6.08
CA ASP A 247 7.94 -5.09 -5.23
C ASP A 247 7.96 -4.68 -3.75
N GLY A 248 8.37 -3.43 -3.45
CA GLY A 248 8.31 -2.86 -2.10
C GLY A 248 6.88 -2.66 -1.61
N GLY A 249 6.00 -2.16 -2.46
CA GLY A 249 4.59 -1.92 -2.17
C GLY A 249 3.82 -3.21 -1.83
N ARG A 250 4.13 -4.33 -2.51
CA ARG A 250 3.53 -5.64 -2.22
C ARG A 250 3.70 -6.07 -0.77
N ILE A 251 4.82 -5.73 -0.11
CA ILE A 251 5.03 -5.99 1.32
C ILE A 251 4.01 -5.19 2.14
N GLY A 252 3.81 -3.91 1.83
CA GLY A 252 2.81 -3.07 2.50
C GLY A 252 1.38 -3.60 2.36
N ILE A 253 0.99 -3.99 1.13
CA ILE A 253 -0.35 -4.54 0.89
C ILE A 253 -0.53 -5.93 1.53
N ALA A 254 0.50 -6.76 1.53
CA ALA A 254 0.48 -8.03 2.26
C ALA A 254 0.30 -7.83 3.77
N SER A 255 0.96 -6.81 4.34
CA SER A 255 0.80 -6.41 5.75
C SER A 255 -0.60 -5.88 6.04
N GLN A 256 -1.18 -5.08 5.14
CA GLN A 256 -2.55 -4.60 5.26
C GLN A 256 -3.55 -5.76 5.22
N ALA A 257 -3.40 -6.69 4.28
CA ALA A 257 -4.26 -7.86 4.18
C ALA A 257 -4.14 -8.74 5.45
N LEU A 258 -2.91 -8.96 5.92
CA LEU A 258 -2.64 -9.67 7.17
C LEU A 258 -3.39 -9.03 8.34
N GLY A 259 -3.23 -7.72 8.55
CA GLY A 259 -3.89 -7.01 9.63
C GLY A 259 -5.42 -7.06 9.56
N LEU A 260 -6.01 -6.87 8.37
CA LEU A 260 -7.46 -7.00 8.17
C LEU A 260 -7.97 -8.40 8.55
N GLY A 261 -7.26 -9.45 8.13
CA GLY A 261 -7.61 -10.83 8.48
C GLY A 261 -7.46 -11.10 9.99
N GLU A 262 -6.37 -10.68 10.61
CA GLU A 262 -6.15 -10.83 12.06
C GLU A 262 -7.20 -10.08 12.88
N GLY A 263 -7.52 -8.82 12.53
CA GLY A 263 -8.57 -8.05 13.18
C GLY A 263 -9.92 -8.73 13.09
N ALA A 264 -10.26 -9.30 11.93
CA ALA A 264 -11.50 -10.04 11.74
C ALA A 264 -11.54 -11.34 12.62
N VAL A 265 -10.40 -12.03 12.78
CA VAL A 265 -10.30 -13.19 13.69
C VAL A 265 -10.49 -12.75 15.14
N GLU A 266 -9.83 -11.68 15.57
CA GLU A 266 -9.94 -11.14 16.94
C GLU A 266 -11.40 -10.77 17.28
N GLU A 267 -12.08 -10.04 16.39
CA GLU A 267 -13.50 -9.69 16.56
C GLU A 267 -14.41 -10.93 16.56
N ALA A 268 -14.15 -11.92 15.68
CA ALA A 268 -14.92 -13.16 15.66
C ALA A 268 -14.74 -13.99 16.95
N ILE A 269 -13.52 -14.06 17.49
CA ILE A 269 -13.25 -14.73 18.78
C ILE A 269 -14.00 -14.06 19.91
N LYS A 270 -13.97 -12.71 19.95
CA LYS A 270 -14.67 -11.94 20.98
C LYS A 270 -16.17 -12.19 20.90
N TYR A 271 -16.78 -11.96 19.74
CA TYR A 271 -18.22 -12.12 19.55
C TYR A 271 -18.69 -13.56 19.86
N THR A 272 -18.00 -14.58 19.38
CA THR A 272 -18.39 -15.98 19.59
C THR A 272 -18.32 -16.41 21.06
N LYS A 273 -17.46 -15.79 21.87
CA LYS A 273 -17.37 -16.00 23.33
C LYS A 273 -18.49 -15.32 24.11
N GLU A 274 -19.12 -14.31 23.56
CA GLU A 274 -20.19 -13.55 24.21
C GLU A 274 -21.58 -14.01 23.76
N ARG A 275 -21.77 -14.25 22.46
CA ARG A 275 -23.07 -14.62 21.87
C ARG A 275 -23.55 -15.98 22.31
N VAL A 276 -24.78 -16.04 22.85
CA VAL A 276 -25.45 -17.28 23.29
C VAL A 276 -26.58 -17.65 22.32
N GLN A 277 -26.59 -18.89 21.86
CA GLN A 277 -27.69 -19.51 21.09
C GLN A 277 -27.81 -20.97 21.49
N PHE A 278 -29.02 -21.53 21.46
CA PHE A 278 -29.32 -22.89 21.90
C PHE A 278 -28.81 -23.20 23.34
N GLY A 279 -28.90 -22.21 24.23
CA GLY A 279 -28.50 -22.32 25.63
C GLY A 279 -27.00 -22.31 25.91
N LYS A 280 -26.13 -22.11 24.92
CA LYS A 280 -24.67 -22.06 25.11
C LYS A 280 -24.02 -21.01 24.22
N ARG A 281 -22.78 -20.60 24.57
CA ARG A 281 -21.99 -19.69 23.75
C ARG A 281 -21.70 -20.32 22.39
N ILE A 282 -21.74 -19.55 21.29
CA ILE A 282 -21.50 -20.11 19.96
C ILE A 282 -20.07 -20.62 19.80
N SER A 283 -19.08 -20.10 20.57
CA SER A 283 -17.73 -20.66 20.65
C SER A 283 -17.64 -22.10 21.17
N GLN A 284 -18.70 -22.63 21.79
CA GLN A 284 -18.77 -24.02 22.30
C GLN A 284 -19.21 -25.03 21.24
N PHE A 285 -19.64 -24.56 20.06
CA PHE A 285 -19.94 -25.44 18.95
C PHE A 285 -18.66 -25.84 18.22
N GLN A 286 -18.47 -27.13 17.97
CA GLN A 286 -17.25 -27.68 17.36
C GLN A 286 -16.94 -27.06 16.01
N ASN A 287 -17.94 -26.84 15.14
CA ASN A 287 -17.74 -26.19 13.85
C ASN A 287 -17.21 -24.76 13.98
N THR A 288 -17.68 -23.99 14.99
CA THR A 288 -17.15 -22.63 15.27
C THR A 288 -15.67 -22.69 15.67
N GLN A 289 -15.32 -23.66 16.55
CA GLN A 289 -13.94 -23.87 16.97
C GLN A 289 -13.02 -24.22 15.80
N PHE A 290 -13.46 -25.09 14.91
CA PHE A 290 -12.70 -25.48 13.73
C PHE A 290 -12.50 -24.29 12.78
N GLN A 291 -13.53 -23.50 12.51
CA GLN A 291 -13.41 -22.32 11.67
C GLN A 291 -12.42 -21.31 12.26
N LEU A 292 -12.52 -20.98 13.56
CA LEU A 292 -11.59 -20.06 14.20
C LEU A 292 -10.15 -20.57 14.17
N ALA A 293 -9.93 -21.87 14.39
CA ALA A 293 -8.60 -22.47 14.32
C ALA A 293 -8.00 -22.37 12.90
N GLU A 294 -8.79 -22.68 11.86
CA GLU A 294 -8.35 -22.55 10.46
C GLU A 294 -8.06 -21.10 10.09
N MET A 295 -8.95 -20.16 10.44
CA MET A 295 -8.78 -18.73 10.18
C MET A 295 -7.48 -18.23 10.82
N HIS A 296 -7.24 -18.53 12.08
CA HIS A 296 -6.02 -18.14 12.80
C HIS A 296 -4.77 -18.75 12.17
N THR A 297 -4.79 -20.04 11.83
CA THR A 297 -3.66 -20.73 11.19
C THR A 297 -3.29 -20.10 9.85
N ARG A 298 -4.28 -19.70 9.05
CA ARG A 298 -4.03 -19.01 7.76
C ARG A 298 -3.38 -17.64 7.97
N MET A 299 -3.80 -16.87 8.98
CA MET A 299 -3.19 -15.57 9.28
C MET A 299 -1.77 -15.74 9.80
N GLN A 300 -1.49 -16.74 10.64
CA GLN A 300 -0.12 -17.03 11.07
C GLN A 300 0.79 -17.41 9.90
N ALA A 301 0.32 -18.22 8.95
CA ALA A 301 1.08 -18.55 7.74
C ALA A 301 1.34 -17.29 6.88
N ALA A 302 0.34 -16.41 6.74
CA ALA A 302 0.50 -15.13 6.06
C ALA A 302 1.55 -14.24 6.74
N GLN A 303 1.54 -14.15 8.07
CA GLN A 303 2.51 -13.37 8.83
C GLN A 303 3.95 -13.81 8.56
N PHE A 304 4.22 -15.11 8.56
CA PHE A 304 5.57 -15.61 8.25
C PHE A 304 6.03 -15.23 6.84
N LEU A 305 5.15 -15.29 5.84
CA LEU A 305 5.48 -14.88 4.48
C LEU A 305 5.75 -13.37 4.40
N VAL A 306 4.91 -12.54 5.04
CA VAL A 306 5.08 -11.08 5.07
C VAL A 306 6.40 -10.70 5.73
N TYR A 307 6.66 -11.25 6.92
CA TYR A 307 7.88 -10.94 7.67
C TYR A 307 9.13 -11.42 6.96
N SER A 308 9.08 -12.60 6.31
CA SER A 308 10.18 -13.09 5.49
C SER A 308 10.50 -12.14 4.34
N ALA A 309 9.49 -11.64 3.62
CA ALA A 309 9.69 -10.69 2.54
C ALA A 309 10.26 -9.34 3.05
N ALA A 310 9.76 -8.84 4.18
CA ALA A 310 10.27 -7.62 4.81
C ALA A 310 11.74 -7.75 5.23
N MET A 311 12.12 -8.87 5.83
CA MET A 311 13.49 -9.15 6.25
C MET A 311 14.44 -9.26 5.06
N LYS A 312 14.03 -9.89 3.96
CA LYS A 312 14.86 -9.96 2.75
C LYS A 312 15.09 -8.57 2.16
N LYS A 313 14.04 -7.73 2.07
CA LYS A 313 14.21 -6.33 1.65
C LYS A 313 15.17 -5.59 2.58
N GLN A 314 15.04 -5.73 3.87
CA GLN A 314 15.93 -5.13 4.88
C GLN A 314 17.40 -5.53 4.68
N ASN A 315 17.65 -6.79 4.36
CA ASN A 315 18.97 -7.35 4.16
C ASN A 315 19.53 -7.11 2.74
N HIS A 316 18.82 -6.35 1.90
CA HIS A 316 19.19 -6.14 0.49
C HIS A 316 19.31 -7.44 -0.33
N GLU A 317 18.58 -8.48 0.04
CA GLU A 317 18.48 -9.73 -0.69
C GLU A 317 17.43 -9.61 -1.81
N PRO A 318 17.47 -10.45 -2.87
CA PRO A 318 16.39 -10.55 -3.84
C PRO A 318 15.07 -10.95 -3.15
N TYR A 319 14.05 -10.12 -3.22
CA TYR A 319 12.78 -10.32 -2.49
C TYR A 319 11.51 -10.27 -3.36
N SER A 320 11.65 -10.02 -4.67
CA SER A 320 10.50 -9.86 -5.58
C SER A 320 9.54 -11.06 -5.54
N MET A 321 10.07 -12.30 -5.56
CA MET A 321 9.25 -13.52 -5.47
C MET A 321 8.61 -13.65 -4.09
N ASP A 322 9.35 -13.36 -3.01
CA ASP A 322 8.82 -13.46 -1.64
C ASP A 322 7.73 -12.43 -1.39
N ALA A 323 7.89 -11.20 -1.88
CA ALA A 323 6.87 -10.16 -1.80
C ALA A 323 5.60 -10.56 -2.58
N ALA A 324 5.75 -11.16 -3.77
CA ALA A 324 4.63 -11.66 -4.54
C ALA A 324 3.91 -12.82 -3.84
N MET A 325 4.64 -13.78 -3.26
CA MET A 325 4.06 -14.88 -2.48
C MET A 325 3.32 -14.36 -1.23
N ALA A 326 3.94 -13.44 -0.50
CA ALA A 326 3.34 -12.83 0.68
C ALA A 326 2.02 -12.12 0.33
N LYS A 327 2.03 -11.29 -0.72
CA LYS A 327 0.85 -10.53 -1.16
C LYS A 327 -0.26 -11.46 -1.65
N LEU A 328 0.06 -12.44 -2.46
CA LEU A 328 -0.90 -13.42 -2.97
C LEU A 328 -1.59 -14.16 -1.82
N PHE A 329 -0.79 -14.75 -0.95
CA PHE A 329 -1.33 -15.58 0.14
C PHE A 329 -2.10 -14.75 1.16
N ALA A 330 -1.55 -13.61 1.62
CA ALA A 330 -2.21 -12.77 2.61
C ALA A 330 -3.54 -12.19 2.10
N ALA A 331 -3.60 -11.72 0.85
CA ALA A 331 -4.81 -11.16 0.25
C ALA A 331 -5.94 -12.19 0.13
N GLU A 332 -5.64 -13.39 -0.41
CA GLU A 332 -6.63 -14.47 -0.57
C GLU A 332 -7.06 -15.03 0.81
N ALA A 333 -6.13 -15.14 1.76
CA ALA A 333 -6.45 -15.55 3.12
C ALA A 333 -7.33 -14.52 3.83
N ALA A 334 -7.02 -13.21 3.73
CA ALA A 334 -7.81 -12.15 4.32
C ALA A 334 -9.24 -12.12 3.75
N SER A 335 -9.39 -12.25 2.44
CA SER A 335 -10.72 -12.31 1.81
C SER A 335 -11.57 -13.48 2.31
N ASP A 336 -10.99 -14.69 2.46
CA ASP A 336 -11.69 -15.85 3.03
C ASP A 336 -12.01 -15.66 4.53
N VAL A 337 -11.03 -15.18 5.32
CA VAL A 337 -11.16 -15.01 6.76
C VAL A 337 -12.20 -13.94 7.11
N THR A 338 -12.18 -12.78 6.46
CA THR A 338 -13.15 -11.71 6.72
C THR A 338 -14.56 -12.11 6.35
N ARG A 339 -14.74 -12.86 5.22
CA ARG A 339 -16.02 -13.43 4.83
C ARG A 339 -16.54 -14.44 5.88
N ARG A 340 -15.68 -15.30 6.41
CA ARG A 340 -16.03 -16.25 7.49
C ARG A 340 -16.36 -15.53 8.80
N ALA A 341 -15.67 -14.41 9.11
CA ALA A 341 -15.99 -13.60 10.27
C ALA A 341 -17.42 -13.05 10.16
N VAL A 342 -17.80 -12.42 9.04
CA VAL A 342 -19.18 -12.00 8.79
C VAL A 342 -20.17 -13.15 9.00
N GLN A 343 -19.87 -14.35 8.48
CA GLN A 343 -20.74 -15.52 8.64
C GLN A 343 -20.89 -15.94 10.11
N LEU A 344 -19.82 -15.87 10.94
CA LEU A 344 -19.88 -16.22 12.36
C LEU A 344 -20.70 -15.23 13.18
N PHE A 345 -20.79 -13.97 12.76
CA PHE A 345 -21.65 -12.96 13.36
C PHE A 345 -23.13 -13.13 12.98
N GLY A 346 -23.44 -13.90 11.92
CA GLY A 346 -24.80 -14.05 11.41
C GLY A 346 -25.37 -12.72 10.92
N GLY A 347 -26.64 -12.43 11.22
CA GLY A 347 -27.32 -11.19 10.82
C GLY A 347 -26.58 -9.93 11.28
N TYR A 348 -26.01 -9.92 12.46
CA TYR A 348 -25.20 -8.80 12.97
C TYR A 348 -23.93 -8.52 12.16
N GLY A 349 -23.31 -9.56 11.58
CA GLY A 349 -22.16 -9.40 10.70
C GLY A 349 -22.48 -8.69 9.38
N TYR A 350 -23.75 -8.62 9.01
CA TYR A 350 -24.22 -7.98 7.79
C TYR A 350 -24.66 -6.53 8.00
N THR A 351 -24.74 -6.10 9.26
CA THR A 351 -25.06 -4.71 9.65
C THR A 351 -23.80 -3.93 9.98
N ARG A 352 -23.88 -2.60 9.97
CA ARG A 352 -22.74 -1.71 10.27
C ARG A 352 -22.46 -1.53 11.77
N GLU A 353 -23.19 -2.24 12.64
CA GLU A 353 -22.97 -2.20 14.10
C GLU A 353 -21.63 -2.84 14.50
N TYR A 354 -21.13 -3.78 13.71
CA TYR A 354 -19.86 -4.48 13.93
C TYR A 354 -18.89 -4.24 12.77
N PRO A 355 -17.57 -4.26 13.02
CA PRO A 355 -16.58 -3.87 12.02
C PRO A 355 -16.34 -4.92 10.92
N VAL A 356 -16.83 -6.15 11.09
CA VAL A 356 -16.45 -7.28 10.22
C VAL A 356 -16.94 -7.12 8.78
N GLU A 357 -18.07 -6.45 8.53
CA GLU A 357 -18.56 -6.18 7.18
C GLU A 357 -17.64 -5.18 6.46
N ARG A 358 -17.15 -4.13 7.17
CA ARG A 358 -16.17 -3.17 6.66
C ARG A 358 -14.84 -3.87 6.34
N MET A 359 -14.35 -4.71 7.26
CA MET A 359 -13.13 -5.49 7.05
C MET A 359 -13.23 -6.40 5.81
N MET A 360 -14.40 -6.99 5.55
CA MET A 360 -14.65 -7.80 4.35
C MET A 360 -14.61 -6.96 3.08
N ARG A 361 -15.22 -5.75 3.09
CA ARG A 361 -15.17 -4.82 1.94
C ARG A 361 -13.73 -4.33 1.70
N ASP A 362 -13.02 -3.98 2.75
CA ASP A 362 -11.64 -3.50 2.70
C ASP A 362 -10.67 -4.59 2.23
N ALA A 363 -10.86 -5.84 2.66
CA ALA A 363 -9.99 -6.95 2.27
C ALA A 363 -10.00 -7.19 0.76
N LYS A 364 -11.13 -6.98 0.07
CA LYS A 364 -11.25 -7.29 -1.35
C LYS A 364 -10.26 -6.54 -2.23
N ILE A 365 -9.94 -5.28 -1.92
CA ILE A 365 -9.02 -4.49 -2.73
C ILE A 365 -7.60 -5.07 -2.70
N THR A 366 -7.21 -5.77 -1.63
CA THR A 366 -5.87 -6.34 -1.49
C THR A 366 -5.58 -7.45 -2.52
N GLU A 367 -6.58 -8.04 -3.12
CA GLU A 367 -6.43 -8.98 -4.25
C GLU A 367 -6.25 -8.27 -5.59
N ILE A 368 -6.52 -6.97 -5.68
CA ILE A 368 -6.63 -6.22 -6.94
C ILE A 368 -5.45 -5.28 -7.15
N TYR A 369 -5.27 -4.29 -6.25
CA TYR A 369 -4.26 -3.25 -6.46
C TYR A 369 -2.83 -3.70 -6.18
N GLU A 370 -1.86 -2.91 -6.66
CA GLU A 370 -0.42 -3.23 -6.66
C GLU A 370 -0.10 -4.59 -7.31
N GLY A 371 -0.87 -4.91 -8.34
CA GLY A 371 -0.83 -6.18 -9.07
C GLY A 371 -1.85 -7.18 -8.54
N THR A 372 -2.77 -7.60 -9.40
CA THR A 372 -3.80 -8.58 -9.04
C THR A 372 -3.20 -9.91 -8.56
N SER A 373 -4.01 -10.78 -7.94
CA SER A 373 -3.59 -12.12 -7.55
C SER A 373 -3.00 -12.91 -8.74
N GLU A 374 -3.51 -12.67 -9.95
CA GLU A 374 -2.99 -13.26 -11.20
C GLU A 374 -1.60 -12.71 -11.53
N VAL A 375 -1.38 -11.41 -11.36
CA VAL A 375 -0.06 -10.79 -11.56
C VAL A 375 0.96 -11.36 -10.57
N GLN A 376 0.58 -11.56 -9.30
CA GLN A 376 1.48 -12.20 -8.34
C GLN A 376 1.88 -13.61 -8.80
N ARG A 377 0.95 -14.40 -9.31
CA ARG A 377 1.23 -15.72 -9.89
C ARG A 377 2.18 -15.63 -11.09
N MET A 378 2.02 -14.63 -11.95
CA MET A 378 2.93 -14.38 -13.07
C MET A 378 4.36 -14.06 -12.58
N VAL A 379 4.49 -13.21 -11.55
CA VAL A 379 5.80 -12.87 -10.97
C VAL A 379 6.47 -14.10 -10.36
N ILE A 380 5.73 -14.90 -9.60
CA ILE A 380 6.24 -16.14 -9.00
C ILE A 380 6.68 -17.11 -10.10
N ALA A 381 5.82 -17.38 -11.09
CA ALA A 381 6.12 -18.30 -12.19
C ALA A 381 7.36 -17.85 -12.98
N SER A 382 7.51 -16.55 -13.24
CA SER A 382 8.68 -15.99 -13.91
C SER A 382 9.98 -16.22 -13.11
N ASN A 383 9.94 -16.06 -11.78
CA ASN A 383 11.09 -16.31 -10.91
C ASN A 383 11.44 -17.81 -10.80
N LEU A 384 10.45 -18.68 -10.94
CA LEU A 384 10.65 -20.14 -11.03
C LEU A 384 11.18 -20.59 -12.40
N GLY A 385 11.32 -19.69 -13.37
CA GLY A 385 11.74 -20.00 -14.74
C GLY A 385 10.66 -20.67 -15.59
N VAL A 386 9.41 -20.71 -15.12
CA VAL A 386 8.25 -21.22 -15.85
C VAL A 386 7.68 -20.10 -16.72
N LYS A 387 7.72 -20.29 -18.06
CA LYS A 387 7.25 -19.32 -19.06
C LYS A 387 6.22 -19.97 -19.97
#